data_a4cc17448faa3a2761083346136d3eaa
#
_entry.id   a4cc17448faa3a2761083346136d3eaa
#
_cell.length_a   1.000
_cell.length_b   1.000
_cell.length_c   1.000
_cell.angle_alpha   90.00
_cell.angle_beta   90.00
_cell.angle_gamma   90.00
#
_symmetry.space_group_name_H-M   'P 1'
#
loop_
_entity.id
_entity.type
_entity.pdbx_description
1 polymer ?
#
loop_
_entity_poly.entity_id
_entity_poly.type
_entity_poly.pdbx_seq_one_letter_code
_entity_poly.pdbx_strand_id
1 'polypeptide(L)'
;MFVLGIDPGLSRCGYGVIEISQRKESAIAAGVITTLKTNELPNRLLELRNELRDLIEEFSPEVIAVERVLFQRNVMTAISVGQVIGIVLVEGLDAGCEVIEYSPNEIKLAVAGHGGADKTQMEEMVRTLLKIKTSLEPVDAAD
;
A
#
# COMPACT_ATOMS: atom_id res chain seq x y z
N MET A 1 13.03 -2.73 -11.95
CA MET A 1 11.68 -3.23 -11.62
C MET A 1 11.03 -2.32 -10.60
N PHE A 2 9.84 -1.84 -10.89
CA PHE A 2 9.08 -1.04 -9.94
C PHE A 2 8.06 -1.91 -9.20
N VAL A 3 7.94 -1.67 -7.90
CA VAL A 3 6.96 -2.35 -7.03
C VAL A 3 6.09 -1.28 -6.38
N LEU A 4 4.78 -1.45 -6.49
CA LEU A 4 3.80 -0.58 -5.84
C LEU A 4 3.24 -1.31 -4.63
N GLY A 5 3.47 -0.77 -3.45
CA GLY A 5 2.91 -1.29 -2.20
C GLY A 5 1.65 -0.52 -1.83
N ILE A 6 0.64 -1.22 -1.38
CA ILE A 6 -0.66 -0.65 -0.99
C ILE A 6 -1.02 -1.06 0.43
N ASP A 7 -1.30 -0.08 1.28
CA ASP A 7 -1.95 -0.25 2.58
C ASP A 7 -3.42 0.17 2.42
N PRO A 8 -4.34 -0.80 2.24
CA PRO A 8 -5.69 -0.48 1.79
C PRO A 8 -6.54 0.17 2.88
N GLY A 9 -7.25 1.21 2.50
CA GLY A 9 -8.21 1.89 3.34
C GLY A 9 -9.11 2.78 2.48
N LEU A 10 -10.37 2.93 2.88
CA LEU A 10 -11.33 3.70 2.09
C LEU A 10 -11.12 5.21 2.26
N SER A 11 -10.94 5.68 3.50
CA SER A 11 -10.69 7.10 3.77
C SER A 11 -9.25 7.48 3.49
N ARG A 12 -8.31 6.57 3.77
CA ARG A 12 -6.89 6.75 3.57
C ARG A 12 -6.30 5.44 3.05
N CYS A 13 -5.85 5.46 1.82
CA CYS A 13 -5.17 4.32 1.21
C CYS A 13 -3.71 4.68 1.00
N GLY A 14 -2.84 4.14 1.82
CA GLY A 14 -1.40 4.41 1.74
C GLY A 14 -0.76 3.70 0.56
N TYR A 15 0.24 4.33 -0.06
CA TYR A 15 1.02 3.68 -1.10
C TYR A 15 2.49 4.06 -1.02
N GLY A 16 3.31 3.16 -1.52
CA GLY A 16 4.73 3.42 -1.72
C GLY A 16 5.20 2.76 -3.00
N VAL A 17 6.13 3.41 -3.67
CA VAL A 17 6.74 2.86 -4.89
C VAL A 17 8.23 2.72 -4.64
N ILE A 18 8.75 1.53 -4.88
CA ILE A 18 10.18 1.26 -4.82
C ILE A 18 10.68 0.75 -6.17
N GLU A 19 11.92 1.07 -6.45
CA GLU A 19 12.63 0.49 -7.58
C GLU A 19 13.65 -0.53 -7.07
N ILE A 20 13.66 -1.70 -7.68
CA ILE A 20 14.66 -2.74 -7.39
C ILE A 20 15.53 -2.86 -8.63
N SER A 21 16.82 -2.52 -8.49
CA SER A 21 17.79 -2.57 -9.57
C SER A 21 19.14 -3.05 -9.03
N GLN A 22 19.71 -4.06 -9.66
CA GLN A 22 21.01 -4.60 -9.29
C GLN A 22 21.15 -4.92 -7.80
N ARG A 23 20.11 -5.52 -7.21
CA ARG A 23 20.01 -5.86 -5.78
C ARG A 23 19.95 -4.64 -4.87
N LYS A 24 19.72 -3.46 -5.41
CA LYS A 24 19.48 -2.24 -4.63
C LYS A 24 18.02 -1.88 -4.67
N GLU A 25 17.51 -1.45 -3.52
CA GLU A 25 16.16 -0.97 -3.37
C GLU A 25 16.21 0.54 -3.14
N SER A 26 15.41 1.27 -3.90
CA SER A 26 15.33 2.73 -3.80
C SER A 26 13.88 3.18 -3.66
N ALA A 27 13.60 4.05 -2.71
CA ALA A 27 12.29 4.66 -2.58
C ALA A 27 12.11 5.71 -3.68
N ILE A 28 11.03 5.59 -4.43
CA ILE A 28 10.72 6.49 -5.55
C ILE A 28 9.62 7.47 -5.17
N ALA A 29 8.56 6.98 -4.53
CA ALA A 29 7.42 7.80 -4.16
C ALA A 29 6.69 7.17 -2.98
N ALA A 30 5.96 8.00 -2.24
CA ALA A 30 5.05 7.54 -1.20
C ALA A 30 3.96 8.59 -1.03
N GLY A 31 2.78 8.16 -0.62
CA GLY A 31 1.68 9.08 -0.41
C GLY A 31 0.44 8.36 0.10
N VAL A 32 -0.66 9.09 0.07
CA VAL A 32 -1.96 8.58 0.52
C VAL A 32 -3.03 9.03 -0.46
N ILE A 33 -3.84 8.09 -0.90
CA ILE A 33 -5.07 8.38 -1.61
C ILE A 33 -6.15 8.59 -0.56
N THR A 34 -6.81 9.74 -0.58
CA THR A 34 -7.88 10.06 0.37
C THR A 34 -9.22 10.20 -0.34
N THR A 35 -10.29 9.78 0.32
CA THR A 35 -11.65 10.01 -0.14
C THR A 35 -12.46 10.67 0.96
N LEU A 36 -13.42 11.51 0.58
CA LEU A 36 -14.25 12.24 1.54
C LEU A 36 -15.32 11.34 2.14
N LYS A 37 -15.41 11.32 3.47
CA LYS A 37 -16.42 10.52 4.19
C LYS A 37 -17.84 10.97 3.89
N THR A 38 -18.01 12.19 3.42
CA THR A 38 -19.33 12.76 3.06
C THR A 38 -19.82 12.29 1.70
N ASN A 39 -18.94 11.73 0.87
CA ASN A 39 -19.33 11.17 -0.43
C ASN A 39 -19.91 9.76 -0.25
N GLU A 40 -20.79 9.38 -1.18
CA GLU A 40 -21.35 8.03 -1.19
C GLU A 40 -20.29 6.99 -1.55
N LEU A 41 -20.45 5.78 -1.01
CA LEU A 41 -19.51 4.70 -1.18
C LEU A 41 -19.13 4.43 -2.64
N PRO A 42 -20.07 4.29 -3.59
CA PRO A 42 -19.69 4.04 -4.98
C PRO A 42 -18.78 5.12 -5.56
N ASN A 43 -19.05 6.38 -5.23
CA ASN A 43 -18.24 7.51 -5.71
C ASN A 43 -16.83 7.48 -5.08
N ARG A 44 -16.75 7.12 -3.81
CA ARG A 44 -15.45 6.99 -3.13
C ARG A 44 -14.60 5.89 -3.74
N LEU A 45 -15.20 4.73 -4.01
CA LEU A 45 -14.51 3.61 -4.64
C LEU A 45 -14.06 3.96 -6.06
N LEU A 46 -14.89 4.68 -6.82
CA LEU A 46 -14.52 5.14 -8.16
C LEU A 46 -13.35 6.11 -8.14
N GLU A 47 -13.38 7.07 -7.23
CA GLU A 47 -12.30 8.03 -7.04
C GLU A 47 -10.98 7.33 -6.71
N LEU A 48 -11.04 6.39 -5.76
CA LEU A 48 -9.86 5.60 -5.37
C LEU A 48 -9.33 4.79 -6.55
N ARG A 49 -10.21 4.14 -7.31
CA ARG A 49 -9.82 3.39 -8.50
C ARG A 49 -9.11 4.28 -9.52
N ASN A 50 -9.65 5.46 -9.77
CA ASN A 50 -9.09 6.37 -10.76
C ASN A 50 -7.68 6.82 -10.35
N GLU A 51 -7.49 7.16 -9.08
CA GLU A 51 -6.16 7.53 -8.60
C GLU A 51 -5.17 6.36 -8.61
N LEU A 52 -5.65 5.16 -8.32
CA LEU A 52 -4.83 3.96 -8.41
C LEU A 52 -4.39 3.70 -9.86
N ARG A 53 -5.30 3.86 -10.81
CA ARG A 53 -4.95 3.76 -12.24
C ARG A 53 -3.89 4.76 -12.64
N ASP A 54 -4.00 6.00 -12.16
CA ASP A 54 -3.01 7.03 -12.45
C ASP A 54 -1.63 6.64 -11.92
N LEU A 55 -1.57 6.07 -10.72
CA LEU A 55 -0.31 5.57 -10.15
C LEU A 55 0.27 4.42 -10.96
N ILE A 56 -0.56 3.47 -11.36
CA ILE A 56 -0.12 2.33 -12.17
C ILE A 56 0.39 2.82 -13.52
N GLU A 57 -0.29 3.77 -14.12
CA GLU A 57 0.13 4.35 -15.41
C GLU A 57 1.44 5.12 -15.27
N GLU A 58 1.58 5.93 -14.21
CA GLU A 58 2.76 6.74 -13.98
C GLU A 58 4.02 5.90 -13.74
N PHE A 59 3.93 4.89 -12.90
CA PHE A 59 5.09 4.11 -12.48
C PHE A 59 5.27 2.79 -13.22
N SER A 60 4.25 2.31 -13.90
CA SER A 60 4.27 1.02 -14.61
C SER A 60 4.88 -0.10 -13.76
N PRO A 61 4.34 -0.37 -12.55
CA PRO A 61 4.91 -1.38 -11.68
C PRO A 61 4.77 -2.77 -12.29
N GLU A 62 5.77 -3.62 -12.08
CA GLU A 62 5.69 -5.04 -12.46
C GLU A 62 4.95 -5.83 -11.39
N VAL A 63 5.05 -5.39 -10.14
CA VAL A 63 4.44 -6.05 -8.99
C VAL A 63 3.64 -5.04 -8.18
N ILE A 64 2.45 -5.44 -7.76
CA ILE A 64 1.66 -4.73 -6.75
C ILE A 64 1.58 -5.63 -5.53
N ALA A 65 2.05 -5.12 -4.40
CA ALA A 65 1.99 -5.79 -3.11
C ALA A 65 0.91 -5.11 -2.27
N VAL A 66 -0.08 -5.86 -1.84
CA VAL A 66 -1.18 -5.31 -1.04
C VAL A 66 -1.28 -6.03 0.30
N GLU A 67 -1.46 -5.25 1.38
CA GLU A 67 -1.65 -5.81 2.70
C GLU A 67 -3.03 -6.46 2.78
N ARG A 68 -3.05 -7.73 3.22
CA ARG A 68 -4.29 -8.48 3.41
C ARG A 68 -4.90 -8.17 4.77
N VAL A 69 -6.20 -7.93 4.77
CA VAL A 69 -6.93 -7.81 6.03
C VAL A 69 -7.21 -9.20 6.58
N LEU A 70 -6.70 -9.49 7.77
CA LEU A 70 -6.97 -10.75 8.45
C LEU A 70 -8.16 -10.62 9.39
N PHE A 71 -8.18 -9.56 10.20
CA PHE A 71 -9.23 -9.34 11.18
C PHE A 71 -9.28 -7.88 11.60
N GLN A 72 -10.48 -7.33 11.68
CA GLN A 72 -10.71 -5.95 12.12
C GLN A 72 -11.72 -5.94 13.26
N ARG A 73 -11.50 -5.07 14.25
CA ARG A 73 -12.42 -4.91 15.39
C ARG A 73 -13.78 -4.41 14.94
N ASN A 74 -13.80 -3.57 13.92
CA ASN A 74 -15.00 -2.98 13.36
C ASN A 74 -15.34 -3.67 12.04
N VAL A 75 -16.51 -4.32 11.99
CA VAL A 75 -16.97 -5.07 10.82
C VAL A 75 -17.13 -4.15 9.61
N MET A 76 -17.66 -2.95 9.80
CA MET A 76 -17.84 -2.00 8.68
C MET A 76 -16.51 -1.57 8.09
N THR A 77 -15.49 -1.37 8.91
CA THR A 77 -14.14 -1.07 8.45
C THR A 77 -13.56 -2.26 7.67
N ALA A 78 -13.76 -3.47 8.16
CA ALA A 78 -13.28 -4.67 7.49
C ALA A 78 -13.94 -4.82 6.11
N ILE A 79 -15.23 -4.55 5.99
CA ILE A 79 -15.95 -4.60 4.72
C ILE A 79 -15.39 -3.58 3.74
N SER A 80 -15.23 -2.32 4.16
CA SER A 80 -14.74 -1.27 3.27
C SER A 80 -13.30 -1.50 2.83
N VAL A 81 -12.45 -1.99 3.72
CA VAL A 81 -11.07 -2.35 3.37
C VAL A 81 -11.06 -3.51 2.37
N GLY A 82 -11.92 -4.51 2.56
CA GLY A 82 -12.07 -5.61 1.61
C GLY A 82 -12.49 -5.14 0.23
N GLN A 83 -13.38 -4.16 0.16
CA GLN A 83 -13.79 -3.55 -1.11
C GLN A 83 -12.63 -2.85 -1.81
N VAL A 84 -11.81 -2.12 -1.06
CA VAL A 84 -10.60 -1.48 -1.60
C VAL A 84 -9.60 -2.52 -2.10
N ILE A 85 -9.37 -3.58 -1.33
CA ILE A 85 -8.49 -4.68 -1.76
C ILE A 85 -8.98 -5.27 -3.08
N GLY A 86 -10.28 -5.51 -3.21
CA GLY A 86 -10.85 -6.02 -4.45
C GLY A 86 -10.53 -5.14 -5.66
N ILE A 87 -10.61 -3.83 -5.50
CA ILE A 87 -10.25 -2.88 -6.56
C ILE A 87 -8.76 -3.01 -6.91
N VAL A 88 -7.90 -3.07 -5.89
CA VAL A 88 -6.44 -3.20 -6.12
C VAL A 88 -6.13 -4.48 -6.89
N LEU A 89 -6.72 -5.60 -6.50
CA LEU A 89 -6.49 -6.89 -7.15
C LEU A 89 -6.88 -6.85 -8.63
N VAL A 90 -8.07 -6.32 -8.92
CA VAL A 90 -8.58 -6.27 -10.29
C VAL A 90 -7.80 -5.29 -11.15
N GLU A 91 -7.56 -4.10 -10.65
CA GLU A 91 -6.83 -3.08 -11.41
C GLU A 91 -5.38 -3.50 -11.67
N GLY A 92 -4.75 -4.15 -10.70
CA GLY A 92 -3.40 -4.66 -10.87
C GLY A 92 -3.33 -5.75 -11.94
N LEU A 93 -4.23 -6.70 -11.87
CA LEU A 93 -4.28 -7.79 -12.85
C LEU A 93 -4.63 -7.28 -14.25
N ASP A 94 -5.58 -6.36 -14.35
CA ASP A 94 -5.98 -5.76 -15.63
C ASP A 94 -4.83 -5.01 -16.29
N ALA A 95 -3.96 -4.38 -15.50
CA ALA A 95 -2.78 -3.68 -15.98
C ALA A 95 -1.59 -4.59 -16.32
N GLY A 96 -1.74 -5.91 -16.11
CA GLY A 96 -0.66 -6.86 -16.38
C GLY A 96 0.36 -6.99 -15.27
N CYS A 97 0.08 -6.48 -14.07
CA CYS A 97 0.97 -6.61 -12.93
C CYS A 97 0.83 -7.98 -12.28
N GLU A 98 1.90 -8.46 -11.67
CA GLU A 98 1.81 -9.52 -10.69
C GLU A 98 1.26 -8.91 -9.40
N VAL A 99 0.20 -9.49 -8.83
CA VAL A 99 -0.43 -8.98 -7.62
C VAL A 99 -0.25 -9.98 -6.50
N ILE A 100 0.34 -9.54 -5.39
CA ILE A 100 0.68 -10.37 -4.24
C ILE A 100 0.04 -9.78 -3.00
N GLU A 101 -0.68 -10.62 -2.24
CA GLU A 101 -1.23 -10.24 -0.94
C GLU A 101 -0.31 -10.68 0.19
N TYR A 102 -0.08 -9.80 1.14
CA TYR A 102 0.73 -10.08 2.32
C TYR A 102 -0.08 -9.83 3.59
N SER A 103 0.06 -10.70 4.59
CA SER A 103 -0.51 -10.43 5.91
C SER A 103 0.31 -9.35 6.63
N PRO A 104 -0.29 -8.63 7.60
CA PRO A 104 0.46 -7.69 8.43
C PRO A 104 1.70 -8.31 9.08
N ASN A 105 1.60 -9.55 9.56
CA ASN A 105 2.73 -10.24 10.17
C ASN A 105 3.83 -10.56 9.16
N GLU A 106 3.48 -10.97 7.95
CA GLU A 106 4.45 -11.21 6.89
C GLU A 106 5.23 -9.94 6.56
N ILE A 107 4.55 -8.79 6.48
CA ILE A 107 5.17 -7.50 6.24
C ILE A 107 6.12 -7.15 7.39
N LYS A 108 5.66 -7.28 8.63
CA LYS A 108 6.48 -6.98 9.81
C LYS A 108 7.72 -7.86 9.89
N LEU A 109 7.56 -9.15 9.61
CA LEU A 109 8.70 -10.08 9.58
C LEU A 109 9.71 -9.72 8.49
N ALA A 110 9.22 -9.36 7.30
CA ALA A 110 10.08 -9.02 6.18
C ALA A 110 10.87 -7.72 6.42
N VAL A 111 10.24 -6.73 7.07
CA VAL A 111 10.84 -5.40 7.25
C VAL A 111 11.62 -5.30 8.56
N ALA A 112 11.02 -5.71 9.68
CA ALA A 112 11.58 -5.50 11.02
C ALA A 112 12.20 -6.74 11.64
N GLY A 113 12.06 -7.90 11.01
CA GLY A 113 12.57 -9.16 11.53
C GLY A 113 11.71 -9.80 12.61
N HIS A 114 10.58 -9.19 12.98
CA HIS A 114 9.64 -9.78 13.93
C HIS A 114 8.23 -9.22 13.75
N GLY A 115 7.23 -10.04 14.02
CA GLY A 115 5.82 -9.68 13.84
C GLY A 115 5.24 -8.72 14.87
N GLY A 116 6.00 -8.36 15.90
CA GLY A 116 5.56 -7.44 16.95
C GLY A 116 5.92 -5.97 16.71
N ALA A 117 6.52 -5.64 15.57
CA ALA A 117 6.92 -4.28 15.27
C ALA A 117 5.69 -3.36 15.12
N ASP A 118 5.73 -2.18 15.71
CA ASP A 118 4.72 -1.15 15.52
C ASP A 118 5.00 -0.31 14.25
N LYS A 119 4.09 0.61 13.90
CA LYS A 119 4.24 1.42 12.69
C LYS A 119 5.48 2.32 12.73
N THR A 120 5.84 2.85 13.88
CA THR A 120 7.05 3.68 14.04
C THR A 120 8.30 2.86 13.78
N GLN A 121 8.38 1.64 14.34
CA GLN A 121 9.48 0.72 14.09
C GLN A 121 9.54 0.31 12.63
N MET A 122 8.38 0.06 12.00
CA MET A 122 8.29 -0.25 10.58
C MET A 122 8.83 0.91 9.73
N GLU A 123 8.41 2.14 10.02
CA GLU A 123 8.90 3.32 9.31
C GLU A 123 10.42 3.45 9.43
N GLU A 124 10.94 3.27 10.64
CA GLU A 124 12.37 3.37 10.91
C GLU A 124 13.16 2.32 10.14
N MET A 125 12.68 1.08 10.11
CA MET A 125 13.32 0.00 9.36
C MET A 125 13.25 0.22 7.85
N VAL A 126 12.10 0.65 7.34
CA VAL A 126 11.94 0.96 5.91
C VAL A 126 12.91 2.09 5.52
N ARG A 127 12.99 3.13 6.33
CA ARG A 127 13.91 4.24 6.09
C ARG A 127 15.36 3.77 6.06
N THR A 128 15.76 2.92 7.01
CA THR A 128 17.11 2.36 7.07
C THR A 128 17.40 1.51 5.85
N LEU A 129 16.49 0.59 5.51
CA LEU A 129 16.68 -0.32 4.38
C LEU A 129 16.74 0.39 3.03
N LEU A 130 15.93 1.42 2.86
CA LEU A 130 15.86 2.17 1.60
C LEU A 130 16.76 3.40 1.60
N LYS A 131 17.52 3.63 2.67
CA LYS A 131 18.42 4.79 2.83
C LYS A 131 17.72 6.13 2.69
N ILE A 132 16.49 6.21 3.18
CA ILE A 132 15.72 7.45 3.19
C ILE A 132 16.18 8.27 4.39
N LYS A 133 16.53 9.55 4.16
CA LYS A 133 17.07 10.43 5.21
C LYS A 133 16.00 11.18 6.00
N THR A 134 14.78 11.24 5.51
CA THR A 134 13.67 11.97 6.14
C THR A 134 12.55 11.01 6.49
N SER A 135 11.73 11.40 7.51
CA SER A 135 10.56 10.61 7.89
C SER A 135 9.57 10.50 6.75
N LEU A 136 8.98 9.32 6.59
CA LEU A 136 7.87 9.10 5.68
C LEU A 136 6.60 9.58 6.37
N GLU A 137 5.93 10.54 5.76
CA GLU A 137 4.67 11.07 6.25
C GLU A 137 3.59 10.89 5.17
N PRO A 138 2.40 10.37 5.51
CA PRO A 138 2.03 9.82 6.82
C PRO A 138 2.65 8.43 7.08
N VAL A 139 2.63 7.98 8.35
CA VAL A 139 3.23 6.71 8.78
C VAL A 139 2.68 5.53 7.99
N ASP A 140 1.40 5.56 7.59
CA ASP A 140 0.79 4.50 6.78
C ASP A 140 1.51 4.28 5.44
N ALA A 141 2.18 5.28 4.90
CA ALA A 141 2.94 5.15 3.67
C ALA A 141 4.18 4.26 3.82
N ALA A 142 4.63 3.96 5.04
CA ALA A 142 5.76 3.07 5.30
C ALA A 142 5.39 1.58 5.20
N ASP A 143 4.10 1.27 5.31
CA ASP A 143 3.62 -0.11 5.19
C ASP A 143 3.60 -0.53 3.73
#